data_3e843fce98985c2eb2777be8d08f4988
#
_entry.id   3e843fce98985c2eb2777be8d08f4988
#
_cell.length_a   1.000
_cell.length_b   1.000
_cell.length_c   1.000
_cell.angle_alpha   90.00
_cell.angle_beta   90.00
_cell.angle_gamma   90.00
#
_symmetry.space_group_name_H-M   'P 1'
#
loop_
_entity.id
_entity.type
_entity.pdbx_description
1 polymer ?
#
loop_
_entity_poly.entity_id
_entity_poly.type
_entity_poly.pdbx_seq_one_letter_code
_entity_poly.pdbx_strand_id
1 'polypeptide(L)'
;TLGGDVISSELLKYDAELNSKEPFVLLKDTNEHVYIAQSGLIGKNGIDTKAGRAQYQVTGDNFKLAEGQNELSVPLTFEKDGVTYRKIFVLKRDSYDVGVNFEIVNQSGSTIEVEPYGQLKHTLVESSGNVAMPTYTGGAYSSSETNYKKYSFSDMKDKNLSIDTKAGWVAILQHYFVSAWIPNQDVNNQLYSITDSKNNVASIGYRGPVVSVPAGATETITSSLWTGPKLQNKMAEVANHLDLTVDYGWAWFIAKPLFWL
;
A
#
# COMPACT_ATOMS: atom_id res chain seq x y z
N THR A 1 -1.97 -1.32 -18.59
CA THR A 1 -2.79 -1.66 -17.42
C THR A 1 -3.39 -0.39 -16.79
N LEU A 2 -4.65 -0.44 -16.39
CA LEU A 2 -5.38 0.70 -15.83
C LEU A 2 -4.86 1.00 -14.41
N GLY A 3 -4.37 2.23 -14.19
CA GLY A 3 -3.81 2.70 -12.92
C GLY A 3 -2.54 2.00 -12.48
N GLY A 4 -2.17 0.86 -13.07
CA GLY A 4 -1.04 0.05 -12.60
C GLY A 4 -1.21 -0.41 -11.16
N ASP A 5 -2.39 -0.89 -10.77
CA ASP A 5 -2.68 -1.34 -9.41
C ASP A 5 -2.13 -2.74 -9.13
N VAL A 6 -1.83 -3.02 -7.87
CA VAL A 6 -1.52 -4.38 -7.41
C VAL A 6 -2.84 -5.05 -7.03
N ILE A 7 -3.34 -5.91 -7.91
CA ILE A 7 -4.64 -6.58 -7.78
C ILE A 7 -4.53 -8.01 -7.27
N SER A 8 -3.31 -8.56 -7.21
CA SER A 8 -3.04 -9.88 -6.64
C SER A 8 -1.67 -9.90 -5.99
N SER A 9 -1.58 -10.54 -4.83
CA SER A 9 -0.33 -10.82 -4.13
C SER A 9 -0.40 -12.21 -3.52
N GLU A 10 0.40 -13.13 -4.07
CA GLU A 10 0.48 -14.51 -3.61
C GLU A 10 1.73 -14.70 -2.76
N LEU A 11 1.54 -15.23 -1.56
CA LEU A 11 2.62 -15.46 -0.59
C LEU A 11 3.09 -16.91 -0.68
N LEU A 12 4.06 -17.18 -1.55
CA LEU A 12 4.51 -18.53 -1.93
C LEU A 12 5.07 -19.38 -0.79
N LYS A 13 5.43 -18.77 0.34
CA LYS A 13 5.94 -19.47 1.55
C LYS A 13 4.83 -19.78 2.57
N TYR A 14 3.58 -19.43 2.26
CA TYR A 14 2.43 -19.59 3.16
C TYR A 14 1.31 -20.31 2.42
N ASP A 15 0.85 -21.42 2.98
CA ASP A 15 -0.26 -22.17 2.41
C ASP A 15 -1.60 -21.46 2.66
N ALA A 16 -2.51 -21.56 1.70
CA ALA A 16 -3.86 -21.00 1.81
C ALA A 16 -4.66 -21.66 2.94
N GLU A 17 -4.48 -22.98 3.11
CA GLU A 17 -5.07 -23.81 4.17
C GLU A 17 -4.01 -24.78 4.70
N LEU A 18 -4.24 -25.32 5.89
CA LEU A 18 -3.35 -26.30 6.50
C LEU A 18 -3.17 -27.52 5.57
N ASN A 19 -1.93 -27.82 5.19
CA ASN A 19 -1.55 -28.86 4.23
C ASN A 19 -2.03 -28.63 2.78
N SER A 20 -2.46 -27.43 2.41
CA SER A 20 -2.65 -27.04 1.02
C SER A 20 -1.29 -26.87 0.32
N LYS A 21 -1.28 -27.07 -1.00
CA LYS A 21 -0.14 -26.70 -1.85
C LYS A 21 -0.37 -25.37 -2.57
N GLU A 22 -1.53 -24.77 -2.35
CA GLU A 22 -1.88 -23.48 -2.95
C GLU A 22 -1.35 -22.34 -2.07
N PRO A 23 -0.70 -21.33 -2.65
CA PRO A 23 -0.20 -20.19 -1.90
C PRO A 23 -1.34 -19.34 -1.32
N PHE A 24 -1.10 -18.72 -0.18
CA PHE A 24 -2.03 -17.76 0.39
C PHE A 24 -2.09 -16.50 -0.50
N VAL A 25 -3.28 -16.14 -0.95
CA VAL A 25 -3.53 -14.94 -1.74
C VAL A 25 -3.94 -13.81 -0.81
N LEU A 26 -3.02 -12.86 -0.56
CA LEU A 26 -3.26 -11.73 0.35
C LEU A 26 -4.08 -10.63 -0.33
N LEU A 27 -3.64 -10.13 -1.49
CA LEU A 27 -4.41 -9.20 -2.30
C LEU A 27 -5.15 -9.97 -3.39
N LYS A 28 -6.41 -9.61 -3.63
CA LYS A 28 -7.23 -10.21 -4.66
C LYS A 28 -8.35 -9.27 -5.13
N ASP A 29 -8.71 -9.38 -6.39
CA ASP A 29 -9.81 -8.63 -7.01
C ASP A 29 -10.80 -9.62 -7.61
N THR A 30 -11.90 -9.86 -6.91
CA THR A 30 -13.00 -10.74 -7.35
C THR A 30 -14.33 -10.01 -7.20
N ASN A 31 -15.37 -10.54 -7.83
CA ASN A 31 -16.72 -9.95 -7.72
C ASN A 31 -17.25 -9.94 -6.28
N GLU A 32 -16.81 -10.87 -5.44
CA GLU A 32 -17.30 -11.04 -4.08
C GLU A 32 -16.38 -10.35 -3.05
N HIS A 33 -15.10 -10.23 -3.35
CA HIS A 33 -14.12 -9.71 -2.42
C HIS A 33 -13.03 -8.93 -3.15
N VAL A 34 -12.94 -7.66 -2.82
CA VAL A 34 -11.90 -6.75 -3.30
C VAL A 34 -10.95 -6.47 -2.16
N TYR A 35 -9.68 -6.75 -2.36
CA TYR A 35 -8.58 -6.28 -1.53
C TYR A 35 -7.39 -6.00 -2.43
N ILE A 36 -7.19 -4.72 -2.76
CA ILE A 36 -6.20 -4.28 -3.74
C ILE A 36 -5.40 -3.08 -3.21
N ALA A 37 -4.20 -2.90 -3.75
CA ALA A 37 -3.38 -1.73 -3.49
C ALA A 37 -3.31 -0.85 -4.74
N GLN A 38 -3.79 0.38 -4.59
CA GLN A 38 -3.85 1.38 -5.64
C GLN A 38 -2.88 2.51 -5.35
N SER A 39 -2.28 3.07 -6.39
CA SER A 39 -1.47 4.29 -6.28
C SER A 39 -1.47 5.07 -7.58
N GLY A 40 -1.18 6.35 -7.51
CA GLY A 40 -1.19 7.20 -8.69
C GLY A 40 -0.82 8.65 -8.41
N LEU A 41 -1.12 9.51 -9.38
CA LEU A 41 -0.83 10.93 -9.36
C LEU A 41 -2.11 11.72 -9.63
N ILE A 42 -2.52 12.51 -8.65
CA ILE A 42 -3.69 13.41 -8.70
C ILE A 42 -3.22 14.87 -8.72
N GLY A 43 -4.14 15.79 -8.54
CA GLY A 43 -3.85 17.24 -8.52
C GLY A 43 -4.05 17.91 -9.88
N LYS A 44 -3.52 19.11 -10.04
CA LYS A 44 -3.78 19.98 -11.18
C LYS A 44 -3.39 19.35 -12.53
N ASN A 45 -2.24 18.70 -12.59
CA ASN A 45 -1.74 18.00 -13.76
C ASN A 45 -1.67 16.48 -13.54
N GLY A 46 -2.41 15.99 -12.54
CA GLY A 46 -2.50 14.56 -12.25
C GLY A 46 -3.09 13.76 -13.41
N ILE A 47 -2.62 12.56 -13.57
CA ILE A 47 -3.05 11.62 -14.63
C ILE A 47 -4.21 10.73 -14.17
N ASP A 48 -4.45 10.65 -12.86
CA ASP A 48 -5.62 10.02 -12.28
C ASP A 48 -6.65 11.10 -11.93
N THR A 49 -7.78 11.07 -12.61
CA THR A 49 -8.82 12.11 -12.52
C THR A 49 -10.18 11.49 -12.21
N LYS A 50 -11.19 12.34 -11.99
CA LYS A 50 -12.59 11.87 -11.86
C LYS A 50 -13.12 11.20 -13.14
N ALA A 51 -12.55 11.55 -14.30
CA ALA A 51 -12.95 10.98 -15.60
C ALA A 51 -12.35 9.59 -15.85
N GLY A 52 -11.31 9.23 -15.12
CA GLY A 52 -10.63 7.94 -15.23
C GLY A 52 -9.19 7.97 -14.76
N ARG A 53 -8.60 6.81 -14.74
CA ARG A 53 -7.21 6.57 -14.36
C ARG A 53 -6.33 6.37 -15.57
N ALA A 54 -5.04 6.64 -15.42
CA ALA A 54 -4.06 6.46 -16.48
C ALA A 54 -4.00 5.01 -16.97
N GLN A 55 -3.99 4.83 -18.29
CA GLN A 55 -3.79 3.53 -18.94
C GLN A 55 -2.31 3.35 -19.24
N TYR A 56 -1.57 2.71 -18.31
CA TYR A 56 -0.16 2.46 -18.49
C TYR A 56 0.13 1.38 -19.53
N GLN A 57 1.21 1.60 -20.27
CA GLN A 57 1.84 0.60 -21.12
C GLN A 57 2.95 -0.12 -20.35
N VAL A 58 3.14 -1.39 -20.64
CA VAL A 58 4.21 -2.21 -20.04
C VAL A 58 4.84 -3.05 -21.15
N THR A 59 6.16 -3.20 -21.11
CA THR A 59 6.89 -3.99 -22.09
C THR A 59 7.01 -5.42 -21.58
N GLY A 60 6.14 -6.29 -22.05
CA GLY A 60 6.07 -7.71 -21.64
C GLY A 60 4.98 -8.02 -20.64
N ASP A 61 4.62 -9.28 -20.56
CA ASP A 61 3.51 -9.77 -19.75
C ASP A 61 3.98 -10.50 -18.48
N ASN A 62 5.28 -10.82 -18.41
CA ASN A 62 5.86 -11.59 -17.33
C ASN A 62 7.26 -11.09 -16.99
N PHE A 63 7.47 -10.80 -15.71
CA PHE A 63 8.76 -10.34 -15.17
C PHE A 63 9.20 -11.32 -14.09
N LYS A 64 10.41 -11.84 -14.23
CA LYS A 64 10.95 -12.84 -13.29
C LYS A 64 12.30 -12.38 -12.78
N LEU A 65 12.46 -12.43 -11.46
CA LEU A 65 13.75 -12.19 -10.82
C LEU A 65 14.70 -13.35 -11.16
N ALA A 66 15.73 -13.06 -11.92
CA ALA A 66 16.70 -14.07 -12.35
C ALA A 66 17.52 -14.61 -11.16
N GLU A 67 18.07 -15.81 -11.34
CA GLU A 67 18.99 -16.40 -10.37
C GLU A 67 20.24 -15.51 -10.22
N GLY A 68 20.67 -15.28 -8.99
CA GLY A 68 21.80 -14.39 -8.68
C GLY A 68 21.49 -12.89 -8.67
N GLN A 69 20.30 -12.47 -9.13
CA GLN A 69 19.84 -11.09 -9.00
C GLN A 69 19.08 -10.89 -7.68
N ASN A 70 19.26 -9.74 -7.06
CA ASN A 70 18.62 -9.40 -5.78
C ASN A 70 17.45 -8.43 -5.95
N GLU A 71 17.28 -7.84 -7.12
CA GLU A 71 16.25 -6.83 -7.39
C GLU A 71 15.68 -6.99 -8.81
N LEU A 72 14.38 -6.73 -8.92
CA LEU A 72 13.64 -6.69 -10.16
C LEU A 72 12.86 -5.38 -10.22
N SER A 73 13.11 -4.58 -11.27
CA SER A 73 12.36 -3.37 -11.56
C SER A 73 11.38 -3.60 -12.70
N VAL A 74 10.12 -3.21 -12.48
CA VAL A 74 9.04 -3.32 -13.47
C VAL A 74 8.49 -1.93 -13.77
N PRO A 75 8.92 -1.30 -14.88
CA PRO A 75 8.44 0.01 -15.27
C PRO A 75 7.12 -0.09 -16.06
N LEU A 76 6.17 0.76 -15.73
CA LEU A 76 4.95 1.02 -16.47
C LEU A 76 4.99 2.47 -16.95
N THR A 77 4.73 2.72 -18.22
CA THR A 77 4.87 4.06 -18.84
C THR A 77 3.53 4.59 -19.31
N PHE A 78 3.30 5.86 -19.06
CA PHE A 78 2.19 6.64 -19.59
C PHE A 78 2.70 7.98 -20.10
N GLU A 79 2.26 8.40 -21.29
CA GLU A 79 2.68 9.66 -21.90
C GLU A 79 1.47 10.54 -22.16
N LYS A 80 1.59 11.81 -21.82
CA LYS A 80 0.56 12.81 -22.05
C LYS A 80 1.17 14.21 -22.14
N ASP A 81 0.80 14.96 -23.17
CA ASP A 81 1.11 16.39 -23.33
C ASP A 81 2.62 16.73 -23.19
N GLY A 82 3.50 15.88 -23.70
CA GLY A 82 4.96 16.05 -23.61
C GLY A 82 5.55 15.68 -22.24
N VAL A 83 4.80 14.99 -21.39
CA VAL A 83 5.26 14.45 -20.11
C VAL A 83 5.21 12.94 -20.14
N THR A 84 6.33 12.31 -19.74
CA THR A 84 6.41 10.87 -19.54
C THR A 84 6.34 10.55 -18.05
N TYR A 85 5.36 9.74 -17.69
CA TYR A 85 5.15 9.24 -16.32
C TYR A 85 5.53 7.77 -16.28
N ARG A 86 6.52 7.41 -15.47
CA ARG A 86 6.91 6.03 -15.24
C ARG A 86 6.55 5.64 -13.81
N LYS A 87 5.68 4.66 -13.66
CA LYS A 87 5.41 3.99 -12.39
C LYS A 87 6.29 2.75 -12.32
N ILE A 88 7.19 2.68 -11.34
CA ILE A 88 8.22 1.65 -11.26
C ILE A 88 8.01 0.84 -9.99
N PHE A 89 7.71 -0.44 -10.15
CA PHE A 89 7.71 -1.38 -9.04
C PHE A 89 9.11 -1.98 -8.86
N VAL A 90 9.63 -1.94 -7.65
CA VAL A 90 10.94 -2.47 -7.28
C VAL A 90 10.75 -3.59 -6.26
N LEU A 91 10.98 -4.82 -6.72
CA LEU A 91 10.85 -6.01 -5.89
C LEU A 91 12.25 -6.50 -5.50
N LYS A 92 12.46 -6.80 -4.22
CA LYS A 92 13.72 -7.31 -3.70
C LYS A 92 13.58 -8.76 -3.24
N ARG A 93 14.63 -9.55 -3.46
CA ARG A 93 14.68 -10.94 -3.04
C ARG A 93 14.45 -11.05 -1.52
N ASP A 94 13.64 -12.01 -1.10
CA ASP A 94 13.30 -12.28 0.31
C ASP A 94 12.73 -11.08 1.08
N SER A 95 12.14 -10.12 0.36
CA SER A 95 11.44 -8.96 0.92
C SER A 95 9.95 -9.00 0.60
N TYR A 96 9.16 -8.47 1.51
CA TYR A 96 7.73 -8.19 1.34
C TYR A 96 7.46 -6.69 1.16
N ASP A 97 8.53 -5.89 1.17
CA ASP A 97 8.50 -4.47 0.87
C ASP A 97 8.76 -4.27 -0.62
N VAL A 98 7.79 -3.66 -1.30
CA VAL A 98 7.81 -3.36 -2.73
C VAL A 98 7.93 -1.85 -2.90
N GLY A 99 9.05 -1.38 -3.46
CA GLY A 99 9.17 0.02 -3.86
C GLY A 99 8.14 0.37 -4.93
N VAL A 100 7.47 1.51 -4.80
CA VAL A 100 6.53 2.04 -5.78
C VAL A 100 6.87 3.49 -6.05
N ASN A 101 7.61 3.70 -7.12
CA ASN A 101 8.19 5.01 -7.46
C ASN A 101 7.51 5.59 -8.69
N PHE A 102 7.37 6.91 -8.72
CA PHE A 102 6.98 7.65 -9.92
C PHE A 102 8.14 8.51 -10.39
N GLU A 103 8.65 8.23 -11.60
CA GLU A 103 9.57 9.10 -12.32
C GLU A 103 8.77 9.92 -13.33
N ILE A 104 8.90 11.23 -13.26
CA ILE A 104 8.16 12.18 -14.09
C ILE A 104 9.15 12.98 -14.89
N VAL A 105 9.18 12.75 -16.21
CA VAL A 105 10.04 13.44 -17.16
C VAL A 105 9.22 14.49 -17.88
N ASN A 106 9.40 15.74 -17.54
CA ASN A 106 8.61 16.85 -18.10
C ASN A 106 9.35 17.48 -19.30
N GLN A 107 8.98 17.07 -20.50
CA GLN A 107 9.46 17.68 -21.76
C GLN A 107 8.42 18.67 -22.35
N SER A 108 7.39 19.03 -21.59
CA SER A 108 6.43 20.05 -21.98
C SER A 108 7.01 21.46 -21.83
N GLY A 109 6.34 22.45 -22.38
CA GLY A 109 6.76 23.86 -22.30
C GLY A 109 6.44 24.56 -20.98
N SER A 110 5.88 23.86 -19.96
CA SER A 110 5.43 24.48 -18.71
C SER A 110 5.70 23.58 -17.50
N THR A 111 5.76 24.21 -16.32
CA THR A 111 5.80 23.46 -15.04
C THR A 111 4.50 22.69 -14.84
N ILE A 112 4.61 21.44 -14.41
CA ILE A 112 3.47 20.62 -14.01
C ILE A 112 3.48 20.40 -12.49
N GLU A 113 2.30 20.17 -11.92
CA GLU A 113 2.08 19.97 -10.50
C GLU A 113 1.24 18.70 -10.28
N VAL A 114 1.75 17.76 -9.52
CA VAL A 114 1.11 16.50 -9.21
C VAL A 114 1.17 16.20 -7.71
N GLU A 115 0.24 15.40 -7.22
CA GLU A 115 0.21 14.91 -5.85
C GLU A 115 0.19 13.38 -5.88
N PRO A 116 1.16 12.69 -5.26
CA PRO A 116 1.14 11.23 -5.19
C PRO A 116 0.09 10.77 -4.17
N TYR A 117 -0.52 9.63 -4.44
CA TYR A 117 -1.33 8.93 -3.46
C TYR A 117 -1.10 7.43 -3.51
N GLY A 118 -1.36 6.76 -2.40
CA GLY A 118 -1.48 5.32 -2.29
C GLY A 118 -2.62 4.96 -1.36
N GLN A 119 -3.41 3.93 -1.72
CA GLN A 119 -4.51 3.46 -0.89
C GLN A 119 -4.70 1.96 -0.98
N LEU A 120 -5.17 1.38 0.11
CA LEU A 120 -5.66 0.02 0.17
C LEU A 120 -7.19 0.08 0.11
N LYS A 121 -7.78 -0.63 -0.84
CA LYS A 121 -9.22 -0.76 -1.00
C LYS A 121 -9.65 -2.16 -0.60
N HIS A 122 -10.64 -2.27 0.28
CA HIS A 122 -11.09 -3.55 0.82
C HIS A 122 -12.62 -3.59 0.90
N THR A 123 -13.21 -4.74 0.59
CA THR A 123 -14.62 -5.00 0.86
C THR A 123 -14.87 -4.86 2.35
N LEU A 124 -15.95 -4.18 2.72
CA LEU A 124 -16.36 -4.05 4.11
C LEU A 124 -16.74 -5.44 4.65
N VAL A 125 -15.99 -5.90 5.64
CA VAL A 125 -16.26 -7.13 6.36
C VAL A 125 -16.62 -6.78 7.79
N GLU A 126 -17.67 -7.41 8.32
CA GLU A 126 -17.91 -7.35 9.74
C GLU A 126 -16.83 -8.20 10.44
N SER A 127 -16.36 -7.72 11.59
CA SER A 127 -15.37 -8.47 12.38
C SER A 127 -16.00 -9.79 12.83
N SER A 128 -15.78 -10.84 12.04
CA SER A 128 -16.18 -12.20 12.35
C SER A 128 -15.11 -12.85 13.22
N GLY A 129 -15.24 -12.79 14.50
CA GLY A 129 -14.38 -13.51 15.45
C GLY A 129 -15.23 -14.32 16.40
N ASN A 130 -14.82 -15.55 16.69
CA ASN A 130 -15.31 -16.28 17.85
C ASN A 130 -14.99 -15.42 19.09
N VAL A 131 -15.93 -15.22 19.98
CA VAL A 131 -15.80 -14.40 21.21
C VAL A 131 -14.52 -14.73 22.00
N ALA A 132 -14.02 -15.97 21.89
CA ALA A 132 -12.82 -16.42 22.58
C ALA A 132 -11.50 -16.04 21.87
N MET A 133 -11.50 -15.79 20.54
CA MET A 133 -10.32 -15.40 19.75
C MET A 133 -10.75 -14.44 18.63
N PRO A 134 -11.00 -13.18 18.96
CA PRO A 134 -11.40 -12.21 17.95
C PRO A 134 -10.22 -11.91 17.01
N THR A 135 -10.38 -12.23 15.74
CA THR A 135 -9.42 -11.85 14.68
C THR A 135 -9.78 -10.47 14.16
N TYR A 136 -8.86 -9.51 14.31
CA TYR A 136 -9.08 -8.18 13.78
C TYR A 136 -8.77 -8.17 12.27
N THR A 137 -9.75 -7.72 11.48
CA THR A 137 -9.55 -7.31 10.09
C THR A 137 -10.05 -5.88 9.95
N GLY A 138 -9.16 -4.97 9.57
CA GLY A 138 -9.49 -3.55 9.46
C GLY A 138 -8.27 -2.67 9.31
N GLY A 139 -8.51 -1.37 9.23
CA GLY A 139 -7.46 -0.38 9.07
C GLY A 139 -6.62 -0.16 10.32
N ALA A 140 -5.44 0.38 10.10
CA ALA A 140 -4.55 0.93 11.11
C ALA A 140 -3.70 2.04 10.51
N TYR A 141 -3.16 2.89 11.36
CA TYR A 141 -2.23 3.94 10.94
C TYR A 141 -1.20 4.28 12.01
N SER A 142 -0.13 4.92 11.56
CA SER A 142 0.86 5.63 12.39
C SER A 142 0.97 7.08 11.92
N SER A 143 1.18 7.99 12.85
CA SER A 143 1.41 9.40 12.57
C SER A 143 2.49 9.94 13.49
N SER A 144 2.92 11.19 13.28
CA SER A 144 3.88 11.88 14.19
C SER A 144 3.38 12.00 15.62
N GLU A 145 2.06 11.98 15.85
CA GLU A 145 1.44 12.10 17.17
C GLU A 145 0.99 10.76 17.75
N THR A 146 0.85 9.74 16.91
CA THR A 146 0.31 8.44 17.29
C THR A 146 1.16 7.33 16.70
N ASN A 147 1.93 6.63 17.53
CA ASN A 147 2.82 5.56 17.08
C ASN A 147 2.08 4.45 16.35
N TYR A 148 0.89 4.07 16.86
CA TYR A 148 0.04 3.04 16.27
C TYR A 148 -1.39 3.17 16.76
N LYS A 149 -2.35 3.10 15.84
CA LYS A 149 -3.78 3.05 16.17
C LYS A 149 -4.54 2.21 15.16
N LYS A 150 -5.35 1.27 15.66
CA LYS A 150 -6.37 0.59 14.87
C LYS A 150 -7.47 1.58 14.50
N TYR A 151 -7.93 1.51 13.27
CA TYR A 151 -9.04 2.31 12.74
C TYR A 151 -9.93 1.37 11.93
N SER A 152 -10.91 0.80 12.59
CA SER A 152 -11.75 -0.27 12.04
C SER A 152 -12.61 0.21 10.87
N PHE A 153 -13.18 -0.71 10.11
CA PHE A 153 -14.15 -0.37 9.09
C PHE A 153 -15.41 0.31 9.68
N SER A 154 -15.76 -0.01 10.92
CA SER A 154 -16.82 0.70 11.65
C SER A 154 -16.42 2.14 11.93
N ASP A 155 -15.21 2.37 12.45
CA ASP A 155 -14.70 3.73 12.68
C ASP A 155 -14.70 4.54 11.37
N MET A 156 -14.31 3.94 10.25
CA MET A 156 -14.31 4.60 8.93
C MET A 156 -15.72 4.94 8.45
N LYS A 157 -16.73 4.10 8.75
CA LYS A 157 -18.13 4.36 8.47
C LYS A 157 -18.68 5.54 9.29
N ASP A 158 -18.29 5.60 10.57
CA ASP A 158 -18.73 6.65 11.48
C ASP A 158 -18.05 7.98 11.15
N LYS A 159 -16.76 7.96 10.87
CA LYS A 159 -15.98 9.13 10.51
C LYS A 159 -14.77 8.75 9.66
N ASN A 160 -14.62 9.34 8.48
CA ASN A 160 -13.42 9.16 7.68
C ASN A 160 -12.18 9.68 8.41
N LEU A 161 -11.07 8.94 8.29
CA LEU A 161 -9.75 9.38 8.75
C LEU A 161 -9.33 10.62 7.96
N SER A 162 -8.77 11.61 8.65
CA SER A 162 -8.15 12.78 8.04
C SER A 162 -7.10 13.33 8.99
N ILE A 163 -5.83 13.02 8.75
CA ILE A 163 -4.70 13.37 9.62
C ILE A 163 -3.55 13.87 8.77
N ASP A 164 -3.10 15.10 9.02
CA ASP A 164 -1.86 15.61 8.47
C ASP A 164 -0.70 15.18 9.37
N THR A 165 0.34 14.61 8.77
CA THR A 165 1.48 14.08 9.50
C THR A 165 2.75 14.15 8.68
N LYS A 166 3.87 14.39 9.34
CA LYS A 166 5.19 14.10 8.76
C LYS A 166 5.43 12.60 8.91
N ALA A 167 5.90 11.96 7.85
CA ALA A 167 6.08 10.50 7.83
C ALA A 167 4.75 9.73 8.03
N GLY A 168 4.77 8.61 8.76
CA GLY A 168 3.61 7.78 9.05
C GLY A 168 3.32 6.74 7.97
N TRP A 169 2.29 5.95 8.20
CA TRP A 169 1.82 4.91 7.27
C TRP A 169 0.35 4.59 7.53
N VAL A 170 -0.27 3.94 6.56
CA VAL A 170 -1.61 3.35 6.67
C VAL A 170 -1.57 1.89 6.30
N ALA A 171 -2.40 1.08 6.93
CA ALA A 171 -2.43 -0.37 6.71
C ALA A 171 -3.83 -0.95 6.78
N ILE A 172 -4.02 -2.12 6.18
CA ILE A 172 -5.10 -3.06 6.49
C ILE A 172 -4.47 -4.30 7.11
N LEU A 173 -4.93 -4.62 8.28
CA LEU A 173 -4.50 -5.76 9.09
C LEU A 173 -5.41 -6.94 8.87
N GLN A 174 -4.82 -8.12 8.76
CA GLN A 174 -5.46 -9.42 8.91
C GLN A 174 -4.78 -10.18 10.06
N HIS A 175 -5.20 -11.40 10.36
CA HIS A 175 -4.66 -12.14 11.51
C HIS A 175 -3.13 -12.24 11.48
N TYR A 176 -2.56 -12.87 10.45
CA TYR A 176 -1.11 -13.10 10.30
C TYR A 176 -0.44 -12.17 9.28
N PHE A 177 -1.23 -11.44 8.50
CA PHE A 177 -0.75 -10.66 7.36
C PHE A 177 -1.12 -9.19 7.48
N VAL A 178 -0.38 -8.38 6.76
CA VAL A 178 -0.63 -6.94 6.67
C VAL A 178 -0.26 -6.43 5.29
N SER A 179 -1.08 -5.53 4.75
CA SER A 179 -0.65 -4.66 3.67
C SER A 179 -0.57 -3.24 4.19
N ALA A 180 0.49 -2.51 3.88
CA ALA A 180 0.69 -1.15 4.34
C ALA A 180 1.28 -0.27 3.24
N TRP A 181 0.74 0.94 3.07
CA TRP A 181 1.37 1.99 2.30
C TRP A 181 2.24 2.86 3.19
N ILE A 182 3.49 2.99 2.80
CA ILE A 182 4.52 3.78 3.46
C ILE A 182 4.90 4.92 2.49
N PRO A 183 4.37 6.14 2.68
CA PRO A 183 4.75 7.29 1.88
C PRO A 183 6.19 7.71 2.17
N ASN A 184 6.71 8.66 1.42
CA ASN A 184 7.99 9.28 1.74
C ASN A 184 7.96 9.85 3.18
N GLN A 185 8.91 9.42 4.01
CA GLN A 185 8.95 9.71 5.45
C GLN A 185 9.53 11.10 5.77
N ASP A 186 10.11 11.78 4.78
CA ASP A 186 10.74 13.10 4.98
C ASP A 186 9.79 14.27 4.72
N VAL A 187 8.60 14.00 4.19
CA VAL A 187 7.62 15.01 3.79
C VAL A 187 6.33 14.94 4.62
N ASN A 188 5.54 16.00 4.55
CA ASN A 188 4.20 16.01 5.14
C ASN A 188 3.22 15.27 4.22
N ASN A 189 2.49 14.35 4.81
CA ASN A 189 1.47 13.54 4.15
C ASN A 189 0.13 13.77 4.82
N GLN A 190 -0.96 13.54 4.10
CA GLN A 190 -2.30 13.44 4.64
C GLN A 190 -2.73 11.97 4.62
N LEU A 191 -2.98 11.40 5.80
CA LEU A 191 -3.60 10.08 5.92
C LEU A 191 -5.12 10.23 5.88
N TYR A 192 -5.79 9.37 5.12
CA TYR A 192 -7.23 9.46 4.93
C TYR A 192 -7.90 8.10 4.85
N SER A 193 -9.22 8.07 5.06
CA SER A 193 -10.06 6.96 4.65
C SER A 193 -11.29 7.46 3.90
N ILE A 194 -11.85 6.59 3.07
CA ILE A 194 -13.08 6.82 2.34
C ILE A 194 -13.92 5.56 2.43
N THR A 195 -15.20 5.71 2.81
CA THR A 195 -16.15 4.60 2.83
C THR A 195 -17.18 4.78 1.73
N ASP A 196 -17.32 3.78 0.88
CA ASP A 196 -18.39 3.68 -0.11
C ASP A 196 -19.34 2.54 0.29
N SER A 197 -20.35 2.91 1.08
CA SER A 197 -21.36 1.96 1.56
C SER A 197 -22.22 1.37 0.43
N LYS A 198 -22.33 2.08 -0.70
CA LYS A 198 -23.10 1.66 -1.86
C LYS A 198 -22.48 0.45 -2.55
N ASN A 199 -21.16 0.47 -2.67
CA ASN A 199 -20.36 -0.59 -3.26
C ASN A 199 -19.75 -1.53 -2.21
N ASN A 200 -20.12 -1.36 -0.94
CA ASN A 200 -19.63 -2.17 0.19
C ASN A 200 -18.10 -2.22 0.31
N VAL A 201 -17.42 -1.09 0.12
CA VAL A 201 -15.95 -1.00 0.20
C VAL A 201 -15.50 0.18 1.06
N ALA A 202 -14.33 0.04 1.68
CA ALA A 202 -13.59 1.13 2.27
C ALA A 202 -12.18 1.21 1.67
N SER A 203 -11.63 2.41 1.67
CA SER A 203 -10.25 2.68 1.32
C SER A 203 -9.58 3.42 2.46
N ILE A 204 -8.34 3.04 2.78
CA ILE A 204 -7.45 3.78 3.66
C ILE A 204 -6.16 4.08 2.90
N GLY A 205 -5.68 5.30 2.96
CA GLY A 205 -4.58 5.72 2.11
C GLY A 205 -3.85 6.96 2.63
N TYR A 206 -2.88 7.37 1.86
CA TYR A 206 -2.18 8.63 2.02
C TYR A 206 -2.23 9.47 0.75
N ARG A 207 -2.09 10.77 0.91
CA ARG A 207 -1.80 11.75 -0.14
C ARG A 207 -0.52 12.48 0.26
N GLY A 208 0.45 12.53 -0.66
CA GLY A 208 1.67 13.31 -0.47
C GLY A 208 1.48 14.79 -0.83
N PRO A 209 2.51 15.60 -0.63
CA PRO A 209 2.47 17.02 -0.98
C PRO A 209 2.45 17.22 -2.51
N VAL A 210 2.10 18.44 -2.93
CA VAL A 210 2.26 18.87 -4.32
C VAL A 210 3.75 18.83 -4.70
N VAL A 211 4.05 18.15 -5.78
CA VAL A 211 5.37 18.09 -6.41
C VAL A 211 5.32 18.88 -7.70
N SER A 212 6.16 19.91 -7.80
CA SER A 212 6.30 20.73 -8.99
C SER A 212 7.46 20.23 -9.83
N VAL A 213 7.21 19.91 -11.09
CA VAL A 213 8.21 19.46 -12.06
C VAL A 213 8.38 20.53 -13.14
N PRO A 214 9.45 21.32 -13.11
CA PRO A 214 9.70 22.37 -14.13
C PRO A 214 9.82 21.79 -15.54
N ALA A 215 9.60 22.62 -16.55
CA ALA A 215 9.87 22.27 -17.94
C ALA A 215 11.32 21.82 -18.12
N GLY A 216 11.56 20.69 -18.78
CA GLY A 216 12.87 20.08 -18.98
C GLY A 216 13.44 19.33 -17.78
N ALA A 217 12.74 19.29 -16.64
CA ALA A 217 13.19 18.59 -15.43
C ALA A 217 12.64 17.15 -15.35
N THR A 218 13.30 16.37 -14.51
CA THR A 218 12.85 15.05 -14.07
C THR A 218 12.78 15.03 -12.56
N GLU A 219 11.66 14.53 -12.03
CA GLU A 219 11.45 14.35 -10.60
C GLU A 219 11.07 12.89 -10.29
N THR A 220 11.51 12.41 -9.14
CA THR A 220 11.19 11.07 -8.65
C THR A 220 10.50 11.14 -7.31
N ILE A 221 9.33 10.53 -7.22
CA ILE A 221 8.55 10.42 -5.99
C ILE A 221 8.62 8.97 -5.52
N THR A 222 9.01 8.75 -4.28
CA THR A 222 9.18 7.40 -3.71
C THR A 222 8.13 7.07 -2.67
N SER A 223 7.70 5.83 -2.67
CA SER A 223 6.87 5.21 -1.64
C SER A 223 7.13 3.71 -1.62
N SER A 224 6.65 3.02 -0.61
CA SER A 224 6.67 1.56 -0.64
C SER A 224 5.36 0.94 -0.16
N LEU A 225 5.14 -0.29 -0.58
CA LEU A 225 4.01 -1.13 -0.24
C LEU A 225 4.53 -2.40 0.44
N TRP A 226 4.29 -2.52 1.74
CA TRP A 226 4.42 -3.82 2.39
C TRP A 226 3.22 -4.69 2.04
N THR A 227 3.45 -5.91 1.59
CA THR A 227 2.40 -6.90 1.34
C THR A 227 2.89 -8.28 1.75
N GLY A 228 2.56 -8.71 2.98
CA GLY A 228 3.12 -9.94 3.50
C GLY A 228 2.77 -10.26 4.95
N PRO A 229 3.50 -11.23 5.54
CA PRO A 229 3.34 -11.61 6.93
C PRO A 229 3.81 -10.51 7.87
N LYS A 230 3.27 -10.53 9.09
CA LYS A 230 3.67 -9.62 10.18
C LYS A 230 5.04 -10.02 10.78
N LEU A 231 6.11 -9.80 10.02
CA LEU A 231 7.49 -10.07 10.45
C LEU A 231 8.06 -8.85 11.18
N GLN A 232 7.97 -8.85 12.50
CA GLN A 232 8.25 -7.71 13.36
C GLN A 232 9.57 -7.02 13.01
N ASN A 233 10.69 -7.76 13.00
CA ASN A 233 12.01 -7.18 12.74
C ASN A 233 12.12 -6.55 11.35
N LYS A 234 11.60 -7.23 10.32
CA LYS A 234 11.63 -6.71 8.94
C LYS A 234 10.75 -5.48 8.76
N MET A 235 9.59 -5.45 9.43
CA MET A 235 8.69 -4.29 9.37
C MET A 235 9.27 -3.07 10.08
N ALA A 236 9.99 -3.25 11.20
CA ALA A 236 10.69 -2.17 11.90
C ALA A 236 11.78 -1.50 11.05
N GLU A 237 12.39 -2.25 10.11
CA GLU A 237 13.38 -1.72 9.17
C GLU A 237 12.75 -0.87 8.05
N VAL A 238 11.47 -1.12 7.72
CA VAL A 238 10.77 -0.45 6.62
C VAL A 238 10.15 0.87 7.06
N ALA A 239 9.48 0.89 8.22
CA ALA A 239 8.88 2.11 8.75
C ALA A 239 8.79 2.06 10.28
N ASN A 240 8.98 3.22 10.91
CA ASN A 240 8.82 3.35 12.35
C ASN A 240 7.42 2.91 12.78
N HIS A 241 7.36 2.08 13.83
CA HIS A 241 6.12 1.60 14.43
C HIS A 241 5.28 0.64 13.57
N LEU A 242 5.75 0.23 12.38
CA LEU A 242 5.04 -0.76 11.56
C LEU A 242 5.06 -2.14 12.24
N ASP A 243 6.09 -2.43 13.02
CA ASP A 243 6.24 -3.62 13.86
C ASP A 243 5.16 -3.73 14.95
N LEU A 244 4.54 -2.61 15.37
CA LEU A 244 3.45 -2.60 16.33
C LEU A 244 2.14 -3.20 15.79
N THR A 245 2.06 -3.46 14.49
CA THR A 245 0.94 -4.20 13.89
C THR A 245 0.90 -5.68 14.28
N VAL A 246 2.00 -6.20 14.85
CA VAL A 246 2.06 -7.54 15.45
C VAL A 246 1.31 -7.52 16.77
N ASP A 247 0.11 -8.08 16.77
CA ASP A 247 -0.73 -8.16 17.97
C ASP A 247 -0.62 -9.57 18.56
N TYR A 248 0.01 -9.67 19.72
CA TYR A 248 0.14 -10.94 20.47
C TYR A 248 -1.12 -11.29 21.27
N GLY A 249 -2.20 -10.51 21.11
CA GLY A 249 -3.42 -10.67 21.89
C GLY A 249 -3.23 -10.41 23.39
N TRP A 250 -4.21 -10.80 24.18
CA TRP A 250 -4.16 -10.64 25.66
C TRP A 250 -3.04 -11.45 26.33
N ALA A 251 -2.57 -12.52 25.67
CA ALA A 251 -1.50 -13.39 26.19
C ALA A 251 -0.08 -12.91 25.86
N TRP A 252 0.10 -11.65 25.40
CA TRP A 252 1.40 -11.08 25.00
C TRP A 252 2.51 -11.27 26.05
N PHE A 253 2.16 -11.22 27.34
CA PHE A 253 3.10 -11.35 28.45
C PHE A 253 3.63 -12.78 28.62
N ILE A 254 2.92 -13.78 28.09
CA ILE A 254 3.37 -15.19 28.04
C ILE A 254 4.11 -15.47 26.73
N ALA A 255 3.61 -14.93 25.62
CA ALA A 255 4.17 -15.19 24.29
C ALA A 255 5.56 -14.55 24.11
N LYS A 256 5.77 -13.32 24.59
CA LYS A 256 7.00 -12.57 24.41
C LYS A 256 8.25 -13.23 25.03
N PRO A 257 8.23 -13.81 26.25
CA PRO A 257 9.36 -14.56 26.80
C PRO A 257 9.69 -15.85 26.04
N LEU A 258 8.65 -16.54 25.49
CA LEU A 258 8.83 -17.79 24.75
C LEU A 258 9.50 -17.60 23.37
N PHE A 259 9.47 -16.40 22.82
CA PHE A 259 10.18 -16.05 21.59
C PHE A 259 11.70 -15.82 21.79
N TRP A 260 12.17 -15.72 23.04
CA TRP A 260 13.58 -15.48 23.39
C TRP A 260 14.29 -16.73 23.91
N LEU A 261 13.60 -17.85 23.97
CA LEU A 261 14.15 -19.19 24.27
C LEU A 261 14.35 -19.99 22.99
#